data_6a06f15efe6188245b3f4016317a1b49
#
_entry.id   6a06f15efe6188245b3f4016317a1b49
#
_cell.length_a   1.000
_cell.length_b   1.000
_cell.length_c   1.000
_cell.angle_alpha   90.00
_cell.angle_beta   90.00
_cell.angle_gamma   90.00
#
_symmetry.space_group_name_H-M   'P 1'
#
loop_
_entity.id
_entity.type
_entity.pdbx_description
1 polymer ?
#
loop_
_entity_poly.entity_id
_entity_poly.type
_entity_poly.pdbx_seq_one_letter_code
_entity_poly.pdbx_strand_id
1 'polypeptide(L)'
;MDKLQYDSLYKFLVSLGVVLIALPITALMFLANGTIHIISKTEYETLSEYSIRNLEQHEYIITLIIKFLPIISIIFVISGIVLIVFGLIKWHHIQKDLDSKLASETKMKELEYAQMSNAEILTKNMREVEEAPSFNSTSTPPHAIPHFSQSERWLKYAEIEDKFFRYGIPLPIRRRHSYRRNLKIGGYEYDAIGISLKTDIDSIYEVKYWENIPPSALLQQTLERVHKAGANYKSIEGRNYHSILAIICPKEMLDNHTKRINTFLEKHPEFNYSDIEIKIISEESLVHPE
;
A
#
# COMPACT_ATOMS: atom_id res chain seq x y z
N MET A 1 -12.59 -11.79 12.88
CA MET A 1 -13.99 -12.08 12.49
C MET A 1 -14.59 -11.15 11.40
N ASP A 2 -13.90 -10.13 10.92
CA ASP A 2 -14.53 -9.06 10.10
C ASP A 2 -14.38 -9.18 8.57
N LYS A 3 -13.70 -10.21 8.06
CA LYS A 3 -13.51 -10.36 6.60
C LYS A 3 -14.74 -10.90 5.87
N LEU A 4 -15.62 -11.63 6.54
CA LEU A 4 -16.82 -12.24 5.94
C LEU A 4 -17.99 -11.26 5.74
N GLN A 5 -18.06 -10.17 6.50
CA GLN A 5 -19.17 -9.22 6.44
C GLN A 5 -19.09 -8.26 5.24
N TYR A 6 -17.89 -7.89 4.79
CA TYR A 6 -17.74 -6.97 3.64
C TYR A 6 -17.97 -7.65 2.29
N ASP A 7 -17.65 -8.93 2.17
CA ASP A 7 -17.79 -9.68 0.92
C ASP A 7 -19.27 -9.98 0.57
N SER A 8 -20.14 -9.95 1.56
CA SER A 8 -21.59 -10.16 1.38
C SER A 8 -22.35 -8.90 0.97
N LEU A 9 -21.89 -7.71 1.36
CA LEU A 9 -22.65 -6.47 1.17
C LEU A 9 -22.80 -6.06 -0.30
N TYR A 10 -21.71 -6.08 -1.09
CA TYR A 10 -21.81 -5.70 -2.51
C TYR A 10 -22.57 -6.76 -3.32
N LYS A 11 -22.43 -8.05 -2.98
CA LYS A 11 -23.22 -9.14 -3.58
C LYS A 11 -24.71 -8.95 -3.28
N PHE A 12 -25.03 -8.57 -2.05
CA PHE A 12 -26.39 -8.25 -1.66
C PHE A 12 -26.94 -7.04 -2.42
N LEU A 13 -26.16 -5.96 -2.57
CA LEU A 13 -26.59 -4.78 -3.34
C LEU A 13 -26.86 -5.08 -4.79
N VAL A 14 -26.00 -5.87 -5.44
CA VAL A 14 -26.18 -6.29 -6.84
C VAL A 14 -27.41 -7.18 -6.97
N SER A 15 -27.59 -8.19 -6.12
CA SER A 15 -28.76 -9.08 -6.17
C SER A 15 -30.06 -8.34 -5.88
N LEU A 16 -30.07 -7.40 -4.92
CA LEU A 16 -31.21 -6.54 -4.67
C LEU A 16 -31.56 -5.66 -5.88
N GLY A 17 -30.54 -5.11 -6.54
CA GLY A 17 -30.74 -4.35 -7.78
C GLY A 17 -31.37 -5.18 -8.91
N VAL A 18 -30.92 -6.43 -9.08
CA VAL A 18 -31.50 -7.36 -10.07
C VAL A 18 -32.96 -7.67 -9.73
N VAL A 19 -33.28 -7.92 -8.46
CA VAL A 19 -34.66 -8.19 -8.01
C VAL A 19 -35.55 -6.97 -8.28
N LEU A 20 -35.08 -5.74 -7.99
CA LEU A 20 -35.85 -4.53 -8.25
C LEU A 20 -36.13 -4.31 -9.75
N ILE A 21 -35.25 -4.73 -10.64
CA ILE A 21 -35.50 -4.68 -12.10
C ILE A 21 -36.45 -5.78 -12.52
N ALA A 22 -36.32 -7.00 -12.02
CA ALA A 22 -37.11 -8.14 -12.39
C ALA A 22 -38.60 -8.03 -11.96
N LEU A 23 -38.83 -7.43 -10.78
CA LEU A 23 -40.17 -7.33 -10.18
C LEU A 23 -41.20 -6.58 -11.05
N PRO A 24 -40.92 -5.38 -11.59
CA PRO A 24 -41.88 -4.71 -12.49
C PRO A 24 -42.06 -5.44 -13.83
N ILE A 25 -41.01 -6.10 -14.33
CA ILE A 25 -41.12 -6.87 -15.58
C ILE A 25 -42.09 -8.06 -15.40
N THR A 26 -41.94 -8.79 -14.28
CA THR A 26 -42.83 -9.91 -13.97
C THR A 26 -44.27 -9.44 -13.72
N ALA A 27 -44.44 -8.29 -13.04
CA ALA A 27 -45.74 -7.71 -12.81
C ALA A 27 -46.46 -7.30 -14.13
N LEU A 28 -45.71 -6.69 -15.07
CA LEU A 28 -46.20 -6.34 -16.40
C LEU A 28 -46.56 -7.60 -17.22
N MET A 29 -45.74 -8.64 -17.18
CA MET A 29 -46.02 -9.91 -17.85
C MET A 29 -47.27 -10.58 -17.26
N PHE A 30 -47.44 -10.52 -15.93
CA PHE A 30 -48.65 -11.09 -15.29
C PHE A 30 -49.91 -10.34 -15.72
N LEU A 31 -49.88 -9.00 -15.79
CA LEU A 31 -50.99 -8.19 -16.28
C LEU A 31 -51.28 -8.43 -17.77
N ALA A 32 -50.25 -8.58 -18.61
CA ALA A 32 -50.42 -8.82 -20.04
C ALA A 32 -51.01 -10.21 -20.32
N ASN A 33 -50.69 -11.21 -19.52
CA ASN A 33 -51.20 -12.59 -19.65
C ASN A 33 -52.50 -12.83 -18.88
N GLY A 34 -52.89 -11.88 -18.02
CA GLY A 34 -54.16 -11.95 -17.29
C GLY A 34 -55.36 -11.83 -18.27
N THR A 35 -56.20 -12.84 -18.30
CA THR A 35 -57.47 -12.79 -19.06
C THR A 35 -58.40 -11.77 -18.36
N ILE A 36 -58.54 -10.57 -18.97
CA ILE A 36 -59.58 -9.63 -18.58
C ILE A 36 -60.89 -10.21 -19.08
N HIS A 37 -61.69 -10.80 -18.22
CA HIS A 37 -63.04 -11.19 -18.55
C HIS A 37 -63.87 -9.96 -18.82
N ILE A 38 -64.11 -9.69 -20.08
CA ILE A 38 -65.01 -8.60 -20.51
C ILE A 38 -66.46 -9.16 -20.39
N ILE A 39 -67.20 -8.64 -19.42
CA ILE A 39 -68.59 -9.00 -19.20
C ILE A 39 -69.44 -8.34 -20.29
N SER A 40 -70.30 -9.12 -20.94
CA SER A 40 -71.20 -8.59 -21.98
C SER A 40 -72.26 -7.67 -21.36
N LYS A 41 -72.79 -6.72 -22.12
CA LYS A 41 -73.83 -5.80 -21.65
C LYS A 41 -75.03 -6.51 -21.06
N THR A 42 -75.42 -7.62 -21.68
CA THR A 42 -76.56 -8.46 -21.26
C THR A 42 -76.30 -9.18 -19.94
N GLU A 43 -75.06 -9.60 -19.67
CA GLU A 43 -74.68 -10.18 -18.38
C GLU A 43 -74.64 -9.11 -17.29
N TYR A 44 -74.15 -7.90 -17.60
CA TYR A 44 -74.07 -6.79 -16.64
C TYR A 44 -75.47 -6.39 -16.14
N GLU A 45 -76.48 -6.36 -17.03
CA GLU A 45 -77.86 -6.01 -16.69
C GLU A 45 -78.59 -7.07 -15.83
N THR A 46 -78.03 -8.29 -15.74
CA THR A 46 -78.59 -9.39 -14.92
C THR A 46 -77.95 -9.49 -13.55
N LEU A 47 -76.93 -8.71 -13.26
CA LEU A 47 -76.18 -8.74 -12.00
C LEU A 47 -76.99 -8.09 -10.85
N SER A 48 -76.80 -8.59 -9.62
CA SER A 48 -77.33 -7.94 -8.44
C SER A 48 -76.62 -6.62 -8.16
N GLU A 49 -77.30 -5.67 -7.49
CA GLU A 49 -76.71 -4.37 -7.13
C GLU A 49 -75.38 -4.51 -6.34
N TYR A 50 -75.30 -5.52 -5.51
CA TYR A 50 -74.07 -5.85 -4.78
C TYR A 50 -72.92 -6.30 -5.69
N SER A 51 -73.23 -7.11 -6.72
CA SER A 51 -72.28 -7.56 -7.72
C SER A 51 -71.77 -6.43 -8.60
N ILE A 52 -72.66 -5.52 -9.01
CA ILE A 52 -72.32 -4.31 -9.77
C ILE A 52 -71.34 -3.44 -8.97
N ARG A 53 -71.60 -3.16 -7.68
CA ARG A 53 -70.76 -2.36 -6.82
C ARG A 53 -69.38 -2.97 -6.63
N ASN A 54 -69.27 -4.29 -6.47
CA ASN A 54 -68.01 -4.99 -6.41
C ASN A 54 -67.23 -4.88 -7.71
N LEU A 55 -67.89 -5.01 -8.85
CA LEU A 55 -67.32 -4.92 -10.19
C LEU A 55 -66.73 -3.51 -10.42
N GLU A 56 -67.46 -2.46 -10.09
CA GLU A 56 -67.00 -1.07 -10.17
C GLU A 56 -65.78 -0.80 -9.26
N GLN A 57 -65.75 -1.37 -8.06
CA GLN A 57 -64.58 -1.27 -7.17
C GLN A 57 -63.38 -1.99 -7.79
N HIS A 58 -63.54 -3.18 -8.38
CA HIS A 58 -62.46 -3.90 -9.05
C HIS A 58 -61.96 -3.11 -10.27
N GLU A 59 -62.86 -2.57 -11.11
CA GLU A 59 -62.48 -1.75 -12.27
C GLU A 59 -61.68 -0.51 -11.83
N TYR A 60 -62.10 0.15 -10.76
CA TYR A 60 -61.38 1.31 -10.21
C TYR A 60 -59.96 0.90 -9.79
N ILE A 61 -59.80 -0.22 -9.07
CA ILE A 61 -58.49 -0.70 -8.60
C ILE A 61 -57.59 -1.06 -9.81
N ILE A 62 -58.14 -1.77 -10.79
CA ILE A 62 -57.40 -2.17 -12.01
C ILE A 62 -56.94 -0.91 -12.77
N THR A 63 -57.83 0.07 -12.95
CA THR A 63 -57.52 1.33 -13.63
C THR A 63 -56.41 2.10 -12.89
N LEU A 64 -56.47 2.12 -11.56
CA LEU A 64 -55.44 2.76 -10.74
C LEU A 64 -54.11 2.05 -10.88
N ILE A 65 -54.09 0.71 -10.84
CA ILE A 65 -52.88 -0.08 -11.05
C ILE A 65 -52.27 0.17 -12.43
N ILE A 66 -53.09 0.12 -13.50
CA ILE A 66 -52.62 0.34 -14.88
C ILE A 66 -52.02 1.75 -15.03
N LYS A 67 -52.60 2.74 -14.39
CA LYS A 67 -52.12 4.14 -14.43
C LYS A 67 -50.80 4.35 -13.69
N PHE A 68 -50.62 3.76 -12.52
CA PHE A 68 -49.44 3.98 -11.69
C PHE A 68 -48.31 2.97 -11.93
N LEU A 69 -48.60 1.77 -12.40
CA LEU A 69 -47.61 0.71 -12.61
C LEU A 69 -46.44 1.13 -13.52
N PRO A 70 -46.60 1.85 -14.61
CA PRO A 70 -45.48 2.29 -15.45
C PRO A 70 -44.55 3.24 -14.70
N ILE A 71 -45.11 4.16 -13.90
CA ILE A 71 -44.33 5.14 -13.13
C ILE A 71 -43.49 4.41 -12.05
N ILE A 72 -44.14 3.52 -11.31
CA ILE A 72 -43.51 2.70 -10.27
C ILE A 72 -42.41 1.79 -10.90
N SER A 73 -42.70 1.20 -12.06
CA SER A 73 -41.75 0.38 -12.80
C SER A 73 -40.47 1.13 -13.19
N ILE A 74 -40.61 2.37 -13.68
CA ILE A 74 -39.45 3.22 -14.03
C ILE A 74 -38.63 3.52 -12.80
N ILE A 75 -39.25 3.86 -11.66
CA ILE A 75 -38.56 4.14 -10.42
C ILE A 75 -37.78 2.91 -9.94
N PHE A 76 -38.37 1.72 -9.99
CA PHE A 76 -37.72 0.47 -9.59
C PHE A 76 -36.54 0.10 -10.48
N VAL A 77 -36.69 0.25 -11.82
CA VAL A 77 -35.62 0.00 -12.77
C VAL A 77 -34.44 0.95 -12.55
N ILE A 78 -34.70 2.26 -12.41
CA ILE A 78 -33.65 3.25 -12.14
C ILE A 78 -32.95 2.92 -10.82
N SER A 79 -33.70 2.68 -9.74
CA SER A 79 -33.15 2.33 -8.42
C SER A 79 -32.32 1.03 -8.49
N GLY A 80 -32.77 0.02 -9.22
CA GLY A 80 -32.05 -1.22 -9.44
C GLY A 80 -30.73 -1.02 -10.16
N ILE A 81 -30.71 -0.21 -11.24
CA ILE A 81 -29.49 0.14 -11.97
C ILE A 81 -28.49 0.87 -11.05
N VAL A 82 -28.95 1.85 -10.28
CA VAL A 82 -28.11 2.59 -9.33
C VAL A 82 -27.46 1.65 -8.30
N LEU A 83 -28.22 0.72 -7.73
CA LEU A 83 -27.70 -0.26 -6.77
C LEU A 83 -26.66 -1.20 -7.39
N ILE A 84 -26.89 -1.66 -8.63
CA ILE A 84 -25.93 -2.51 -9.34
C ILE A 84 -24.63 -1.75 -9.60
N VAL A 85 -24.70 -0.54 -10.14
CA VAL A 85 -23.53 0.29 -10.43
C VAL A 85 -22.73 0.57 -9.14
N PHE A 86 -23.41 0.95 -8.07
CA PHE A 86 -22.78 1.21 -6.77
C PHE A 86 -22.11 -0.06 -6.20
N GLY A 87 -22.77 -1.21 -6.30
CA GLY A 87 -22.22 -2.51 -5.90
C GLY A 87 -20.97 -2.89 -6.68
N LEU A 88 -20.97 -2.69 -8.00
CA LEU A 88 -19.83 -2.97 -8.88
C LEU A 88 -18.63 -2.04 -8.63
N ILE A 89 -18.86 -0.74 -8.43
CA ILE A 89 -17.80 0.22 -8.06
C ILE A 89 -17.13 -0.21 -6.76
N LYS A 90 -17.93 -0.53 -5.74
CA LYS A 90 -17.40 -0.97 -4.45
C LYS A 90 -16.64 -2.29 -4.54
N TRP A 91 -17.13 -3.24 -5.34
CA TRP A 91 -16.43 -4.49 -5.61
C TRP A 91 -15.08 -4.26 -6.28
N HIS A 92 -15.02 -3.40 -7.30
CA HIS A 92 -13.78 -3.08 -8.01
C HIS A 92 -12.70 -2.51 -7.07
N HIS A 93 -13.06 -1.63 -6.15
CA HIS A 93 -12.12 -1.11 -5.15
C HIS A 93 -11.59 -2.20 -4.21
N ILE A 94 -12.47 -3.09 -3.73
CA ILE A 94 -12.08 -4.21 -2.85
C ILE A 94 -11.16 -5.18 -3.59
N GLN A 95 -11.49 -5.49 -4.87
CA GLN A 95 -10.68 -6.38 -5.69
C GLN A 95 -9.26 -5.83 -5.88
N LYS A 96 -9.14 -4.54 -6.22
CA LYS A 96 -7.84 -3.88 -6.37
C LYS A 96 -7.00 -3.94 -5.09
N ASP A 97 -7.62 -3.74 -3.92
CA ASP A 97 -6.92 -3.84 -2.62
C ASP A 97 -6.48 -5.28 -2.31
N LEU A 98 -7.29 -6.28 -2.67
CA LEU A 98 -6.96 -7.70 -2.51
C LEU A 98 -5.81 -8.12 -3.44
N ASP A 99 -5.86 -7.73 -4.69
CA ASP A 99 -4.80 -8.04 -5.68
C ASP A 99 -3.48 -7.41 -5.26
N SER A 100 -3.49 -6.17 -4.77
CA SER A 100 -2.30 -5.50 -4.21
C SER A 100 -1.73 -6.23 -2.99
N LYS A 101 -2.59 -6.72 -2.09
CA LYS A 101 -2.16 -7.51 -0.92
C LYS A 101 -1.57 -8.85 -1.32
N LEU A 102 -2.21 -9.57 -2.23
CA LEU A 102 -1.72 -10.86 -2.73
C LEU A 102 -0.36 -10.70 -3.42
N ALA A 103 -0.21 -9.66 -4.27
CA ALA A 103 1.05 -9.35 -4.91
C ALA A 103 2.15 -9.05 -3.87
N SER A 104 1.83 -8.28 -2.82
CA SER A 104 2.77 -7.98 -1.74
C SER A 104 3.14 -9.21 -0.91
N GLU A 105 2.18 -10.09 -0.61
CA GLU A 105 2.43 -11.34 0.14
C GLU A 105 3.30 -12.31 -0.68
N THR A 106 3.05 -12.44 -1.98
CA THR A 106 3.88 -13.26 -2.89
C THR A 106 5.30 -12.73 -2.92
N LYS A 107 5.46 -11.41 -3.06
CA LYS A 107 6.76 -10.75 -3.06
C LYS A 107 7.53 -10.96 -1.76
N MET A 108 6.83 -10.88 -0.62
CA MET A 108 7.44 -11.13 0.68
C MET A 108 7.99 -12.56 0.81
N LYS A 109 7.32 -13.54 0.24
CA LYS A 109 7.82 -14.92 0.20
C LYS A 109 9.05 -15.05 -0.70
N GLU A 110 9.04 -14.41 -1.88
CA GLU A 110 10.19 -14.38 -2.77
C GLU A 110 11.43 -13.77 -2.08
N LEU A 111 11.27 -12.64 -1.38
CA LEU A 111 12.35 -12.02 -0.61
C LEU A 111 12.83 -12.88 0.58
N GLU A 112 12.00 -13.77 1.10
CA GLU A 112 12.40 -14.71 2.14
C GLU A 112 13.48 -15.69 1.64
N TYR A 113 13.43 -16.10 0.37
CA TYR A 113 14.47 -16.91 -0.26
C TYR A 113 15.75 -16.12 -0.60
N ALA A 114 15.66 -14.81 -0.72
CA ALA A 114 16.79 -13.91 -0.96
C ALA A 114 17.52 -13.48 0.32
N GLN A 115 17.08 -13.95 1.49
CA GLN A 115 17.67 -13.58 2.77
C GLN A 115 19.08 -14.15 2.92
N MET A 116 20.03 -13.28 3.30
CA MET A 116 21.41 -13.65 3.52
C MET A 116 21.56 -14.59 4.73
N SER A 117 22.51 -15.53 4.63
CA SER A 117 22.90 -16.34 5.77
C SER A 117 23.62 -15.50 6.85
N ASN A 118 23.66 -16.00 8.07
CA ASN A 118 24.36 -15.32 9.17
C ASN A 118 25.85 -15.08 8.85
N ALA A 119 26.49 -15.99 8.13
CA ALA A 119 27.89 -15.84 7.71
C ALA A 119 28.08 -14.72 6.68
N GLU A 120 27.17 -14.58 5.72
CA GLU A 120 27.19 -13.49 4.75
C GLU A 120 26.91 -12.15 5.41
N ILE A 121 25.96 -12.07 6.36
CA ILE A 121 25.68 -10.85 7.15
C ILE A 121 26.92 -10.43 7.92
N LEU A 122 27.60 -11.39 8.57
CA LEU A 122 28.84 -11.12 9.29
C LEU A 122 29.92 -10.55 8.36
N THR A 123 30.12 -11.18 7.20
CA THR A 123 31.12 -10.74 6.21
C THR A 123 30.79 -9.34 5.68
N LYS A 124 29.53 -9.06 5.41
CA LYS A 124 29.04 -7.74 4.99
C LYS A 124 29.39 -6.68 6.05
N ASN A 125 29.01 -6.92 7.32
CA ASN A 125 29.22 -5.98 8.40
C ASN A 125 30.73 -5.74 8.65
N MET A 126 31.56 -6.75 8.53
CA MET A 126 33.04 -6.60 8.64
C MET A 126 33.57 -5.67 7.55
N ARG A 127 33.17 -5.89 6.30
CA ARG A 127 33.56 -5.04 5.16
C ARG A 127 33.10 -3.58 5.36
N GLU A 128 31.89 -3.36 5.83
CA GLU A 128 31.36 -2.01 6.06
C GLU A 128 32.10 -1.24 7.16
N VAL A 129 32.55 -1.94 8.20
CA VAL A 129 33.40 -1.35 9.23
C VAL A 129 34.80 -1.02 8.70
N GLU A 130 35.35 -1.83 7.80
CA GLU A 130 36.64 -1.56 7.14
C GLU A 130 36.55 -0.36 6.16
N GLU A 131 35.43 -0.21 5.44
CA GLU A 131 35.17 0.91 4.55
C GLU A 131 34.87 2.21 5.30
N ALA A 132 34.41 2.13 6.55
CA ALA A 132 34.08 3.31 7.36
C ALA A 132 35.32 4.21 7.57
N PRO A 133 35.15 5.55 7.58
CA PRO A 133 36.25 6.49 7.75
C PRO A 133 37.00 6.20 9.06
N SER A 134 38.22 5.67 8.98
CA SER A 134 39.08 5.40 10.14
C SER A 134 39.96 6.61 10.48
N PHE A 135 40.38 6.71 11.75
CA PHE A 135 41.13 7.82 12.33
C PHE A 135 42.57 7.97 11.84
N ASN A 136 42.96 7.44 10.68
CA ASN A 136 44.35 7.46 10.20
C ASN A 136 44.78 8.70 9.42
N SER A 137 44.17 9.86 9.63
CA SER A 137 44.66 11.13 9.09
C SER A 137 45.08 12.09 10.19
N THR A 138 46.37 12.23 10.32
CA THR A 138 47.30 13.23 10.90
C THR A 138 46.72 14.61 11.26
N SER A 139 45.68 14.69 12.08
CA SER A 139 45.33 15.95 12.78
C SER A 139 44.55 15.60 14.04
N THR A 140 45.30 15.40 15.13
CA THR A 140 44.81 15.15 16.47
C THR A 140 44.05 16.34 17.03
N PRO A 141 42.75 16.26 17.36
CA PRO A 141 42.15 17.10 18.39
C PRO A 141 42.39 16.47 19.78
N PRO A 142 42.53 17.25 20.83
CA PRO A 142 42.97 16.80 22.14
C PRO A 142 41.94 16.15 23.05
N HIS A 143 40.88 15.58 22.50
CA HIS A 143 39.95 14.77 23.29
C HIS A 143 40.00 13.32 22.78
N ALA A 144 40.60 12.44 23.60
CA ALA A 144 40.72 11.02 23.40
C ALA A 144 39.33 10.38 23.26
N ILE A 145 38.88 10.21 22.03
CA ILE A 145 37.74 9.30 21.71
C ILE A 145 38.28 7.88 21.98
N PRO A 146 37.57 7.02 22.71
CA PRO A 146 38.03 5.67 23.01
C PRO A 146 38.32 4.94 21.70
N HIS A 147 39.55 4.41 21.56
CA HIS A 147 39.91 3.51 20.45
C HIS A 147 39.16 2.19 20.63
N PHE A 148 38.01 2.08 19.99
CA PHE A 148 37.30 0.80 19.91
C PHE A 148 38.16 -0.22 19.15
N SER A 149 38.23 -1.44 19.65
CA SER A 149 38.76 -2.56 18.91
C SER A 149 37.90 -2.82 17.65
N GLN A 150 38.45 -3.47 16.64
CA GLN A 150 37.68 -3.78 15.41
C GLN A 150 36.41 -4.57 15.72
N SER A 151 36.42 -5.46 16.70
CA SER A 151 35.26 -6.23 17.16
C SER A 151 34.20 -5.35 17.85
N GLU A 152 34.61 -4.35 18.63
CA GLU A 152 33.67 -3.40 19.28
C GLU A 152 32.99 -2.49 18.25
N ARG A 153 33.72 -2.03 17.25
CA ARG A 153 33.16 -1.25 16.12
C ARG A 153 32.11 -2.04 15.35
N TRP A 154 32.39 -3.30 15.07
CA TRP A 154 31.46 -4.17 14.38
C TRP A 154 30.18 -4.41 15.18
N LEU A 155 30.28 -4.66 16.49
CA LEU A 155 29.12 -4.81 17.37
C LEU A 155 28.30 -3.52 17.43
N LYS A 156 28.96 -2.36 17.54
CA LYS A 156 28.31 -1.06 17.53
C LYS A 156 27.57 -0.80 16.21
N TYR A 157 28.18 -1.13 15.08
CA TYR A 157 27.55 -0.99 13.75
C TYR A 157 26.27 -1.83 13.66
N ALA A 158 26.32 -3.10 14.02
CA ALA A 158 25.17 -3.99 14.03
C ALA A 158 24.04 -3.52 14.98
N GLU A 159 24.42 -3.00 16.16
CA GLU A 159 23.48 -2.43 17.12
C GLU A 159 22.77 -1.19 16.57
N ILE A 160 23.51 -0.29 15.92
CA ILE A 160 22.96 0.94 15.35
C ILE A 160 22.05 0.64 14.18
N GLU A 161 22.42 -0.29 13.30
CA GLU A 161 21.56 -0.76 12.21
C GLU A 161 20.24 -1.32 12.77
N ASP A 162 20.30 -2.15 13.83
CA ASP A 162 19.11 -2.70 14.48
C ASP A 162 18.23 -1.60 15.11
N LYS A 163 18.84 -0.63 15.80
CA LYS A 163 18.15 0.54 16.36
C LYS A 163 17.47 1.37 15.26
N PHE A 164 18.15 1.60 14.13
CA PHE A 164 17.54 2.33 13.02
C PHE A 164 16.28 1.64 12.50
N PHE A 165 16.31 0.33 12.28
CA PHE A 165 15.13 -0.39 11.82
C PHE A 165 14.03 -0.49 12.87
N ARG A 166 14.35 -0.40 14.16
CA ARG A 166 13.35 -0.36 15.23
C ARG A 166 12.75 1.03 15.45
N TYR A 167 13.54 2.08 15.36
CA TYR A 167 13.15 3.42 15.81
C TYR A 167 13.33 4.52 14.77
N GLY A 168 14.27 4.40 13.84
CA GLY A 168 14.57 5.42 12.84
C GLY A 168 13.54 5.53 11.69
N ILE A 169 12.74 4.50 11.49
CA ILE A 169 11.67 4.54 10.48
C ILE A 169 10.38 5.04 11.13
N PRO A 170 9.79 6.16 10.66
CA PRO A 170 8.56 6.71 11.21
C PRO A 170 7.41 5.70 11.21
N LEU A 171 6.64 5.64 12.29
CA LEU A 171 5.51 4.71 12.46
C LEU A 171 4.50 4.70 11.29
N PRO A 172 4.11 5.85 10.70
CA PRO A 172 3.18 5.86 9.55
C PRO A 172 3.75 5.14 8.33
N ILE A 173 5.06 5.26 8.09
CA ILE A 173 5.75 4.57 6.99
C ILE A 173 5.85 3.08 7.32
N ARG A 174 6.25 2.76 8.54
CA ARG A 174 6.39 1.38 9.04
C ARG A 174 5.10 0.57 8.95
N ARG A 175 3.94 1.19 9.18
CA ARG A 175 2.61 0.55 9.07
C ARG A 175 2.16 0.29 7.63
N ARG A 176 2.77 0.96 6.65
CA ARG A 176 2.40 0.87 5.23
C ARG A 176 3.29 -0.06 4.42
N HIS A 177 4.39 -0.53 5.02
CA HIS A 177 5.37 -1.39 4.37
C HIS A 177 5.59 -2.67 5.17
N SER A 178 5.85 -3.75 4.47
CA SER A 178 6.35 -4.99 5.06
C SER A 178 7.84 -5.08 4.79
N TYR A 179 8.65 -5.21 5.84
CA TYR A 179 10.11 -5.12 5.75
C TYR A 179 10.77 -6.49 5.78
N ARG A 180 11.79 -6.66 4.95
CA ARG A 180 12.77 -7.74 5.03
C ARG A 180 14.17 -7.14 5.07
N ARG A 181 15.03 -7.71 5.93
CA ARG A 181 16.39 -7.23 6.17
C ARG A 181 17.41 -8.20 5.63
N ASN A 182 18.62 -7.69 5.35
CA ASN A 182 19.77 -8.47 4.94
C ASN A 182 19.47 -9.36 3.74
N LEU A 183 19.19 -8.73 2.61
CA LEU A 183 18.80 -9.40 1.38
C LEU A 183 19.94 -9.35 0.35
N LYS A 184 20.01 -10.39 -0.50
CA LYS A 184 20.91 -10.42 -1.63
C LYS A 184 20.13 -10.74 -2.91
N ILE A 185 19.99 -9.75 -3.79
CA ILE A 185 19.21 -9.85 -5.02
C ILE A 185 20.09 -9.44 -6.20
N GLY A 186 20.22 -10.30 -7.19
CA GLY A 186 21.01 -10.01 -8.40
C GLY A 186 22.46 -9.65 -8.13
N GLY A 187 23.05 -10.18 -7.05
CA GLY A 187 24.43 -9.90 -6.66
C GLY A 187 24.63 -8.66 -5.81
N TYR A 188 23.59 -7.84 -5.62
CA TYR A 188 23.60 -6.70 -4.71
C TYR A 188 23.07 -7.07 -3.33
N GLU A 189 23.67 -6.49 -2.31
CA GLU A 189 23.29 -6.63 -0.90
C GLU A 189 22.47 -5.41 -0.48
N TYR A 190 21.37 -5.66 0.26
CA TYR A 190 20.43 -4.64 0.75
C TYR A 190 20.29 -4.78 2.25
N ASP A 191 20.40 -3.70 3.00
CA ASP A 191 20.19 -3.71 4.45
C ASP A 191 18.74 -4.01 4.78
N ALA A 192 17.82 -3.38 4.06
CA ALA A 192 16.41 -3.76 4.07
C ALA A 192 15.67 -3.32 2.82
N ILE A 193 14.60 -4.04 2.52
CA ILE A 193 13.59 -3.66 1.53
C ILE A 193 12.23 -3.63 2.21
N GLY A 194 11.54 -2.49 2.10
CA GLY A 194 10.17 -2.30 2.54
C GLY A 194 9.22 -2.37 1.36
N ILE A 195 8.43 -3.45 1.28
CA ILE A 195 7.42 -3.62 0.24
C ILE A 195 6.18 -2.83 0.62
N SER A 196 5.76 -1.92 -0.25
CA SER A 196 4.54 -1.16 -0.06
C SER A 196 3.31 -2.05 -0.14
N LEU A 197 2.42 -1.92 0.85
CA LEU A 197 1.14 -2.62 0.89
C LEU A 197 0.04 -1.91 0.08
N LYS A 198 0.31 -0.69 -0.43
CA LYS A 198 -0.69 0.17 -1.07
C LYS A 198 -0.29 0.74 -2.43
N THR A 199 1.00 0.82 -2.69
CA THR A 199 1.55 1.43 -3.91
C THR A 199 2.53 0.48 -4.58
N ASP A 200 2.89 0.74 -5.83
CA ASP A 200 3.91 -0.02 -6.55
C ASP A 200 5.34 0.56 -6.34
N ILE A 201 5.52 1.35 -5.28
CA ILE A 201 6.81 1.95 -4.94
C ILE A 201 7.32 1.31 -3.66
N ASP A 202 8.40 0.55 -3.76
CA ASP A 202 9.06 -0.07 -2.64
C ASP A 202 10.16 0.84 -2.08
N SER A 203 10.51 0.66 -0.82
CA SER A 203 11.57 1.43 -0.16
C SER A 203 12.81 0.56 0.03
N ILE A 204 13.94 1.00 -0.51
CA ILE A 204 15.24 0.34 -0.35
C ILE A 204 16.04 1.12 0.68
N TYR A 205 16.57 0.44 1.68
CA TYR A 205 17.34 1.07 2.75
C TYR A 205 18.78 0.63 2.68
N GLU A 206 19.67 1.61 2.78
CA GLU A 206 21.10 1.46 3.04
C GLU A 206 21.43 2.27 4.28
N VAL A 207 22.03 1.63 5.28
CA VAL A 207 22.36 2.24 6.56
C VAL A 207 23.88 2.33 6.70
N LYS A 208 24.38 3.50 7.03
CA LYS A 208 25.80 3.73 7.25
C LYS A 208 26.01 4.40 8.61
N TYR A 209 26.89 3.83 9.42
CA TYR A 209 27.34 4.46 10.64
C TYR A 209 28.75 5.06 10.45
N TRP A 210 28.82 6.37 10.49
CA TRP A 210 30.07 7.11 10.30
C TRP A 210 30.37 7.99 11.53
N GLU A 211 31.34 7.57 12.31
CA GLU A 211 31.83 8.36 13.45
C GLU A 211 32.55 9.64 13.00
N ASN A 212 33.18 9.60 11.83
CA ASN A 212 33.95 10.71 11.26
C ASN A 212 33.37 11.15 9.91
N ILE A 213 33.73 12.37 9.53
CA ILE A 213 33.32 12.94 8.25
C ILE A 213 33.89 12.11 7.10
N PRO A 214 33.04 11.61 6.19
CA PRO A 214 33.51 10.79 5.08
C PRO A 214 34.28 11.63 4.06
N PRO A 215 35.34 11.05 3.47
CA PRO A 215 35.99 11.66 2.31
C PRO A 215 35.03 11.66 1.09
N SER A 216 35.27 12.60 0.15
CA SER A 216 34.40 12.73 -1.05
C SER A 216 34.32 11.43 -1.86
N ALA A 217 35.42 10.69 -1.99
CA ALA A 217 35.46 9.44 -2.71
C ALA A 217 34.52 8.36 -2.10
N LEU A 218 34.44 8.31 -0.75
CA LEU A 218 33.55 7.37 -0.07
C LEU A 218 32.07 7.76 -0.25
N LEU A 219 31.75 9.08 -0.19
CA LEU A 219 30.40 9.57 -0.49
C LEU A 219 29.97 9.22 -1.91
N GLN A 220 30.85 9.50 -2.89
CA GLN A 220 30.61 9.16 -4.28
C GLN A 220 30.34 7.67 -4.44
N GLN A 221 31.26 6.83 -3.95
CA GLN A 221 31.15 5.36 -4.04
C GLN A 221 29.85 4.84 -3.40
N THR A 222 29.48 5.40 -2.24
CA THR A 222 28.24 5.00 -1.53
C THR A 222 27.01 5.38 -2.35
N LEU A 223 26.92 6.62 -2.86
CA LEU A 223 25.79 7.07 -3.67
C LEU A 223 25.65 6.27 -4.97
N GLU A 224 26.76 6.04 -5.67
CA GLU A 224 26.76 5.19 -6.87
C GLU A 224 26.29 3.76 -6.58
N ARG A 225 26.73 3.17 -5.44
CA ARG A 225 26.33 1.84 -5.02
C ARG A 225 24.82 1.77 -4.76
N VAL A 226 24.28 2.72 -4.00
CA VAL A 226 22.85 2.81 -3.70
C VAL A 226 22.02 2.98 -4.97
N HIS A 227 22.45 3.86 -5.88
CA HIS A 227 21.78 4.06 -7.16
C HIS A 227 21.77 2.79 -8.02
N LYS A 228 22.93 2.14 -8.17
CA LYS A 228 23.06 0.88 -8.93
C LYS A 228 22.23 -0.24 -8.32
N ALA A 229 22.21 -0.35 -6.98
CA ALA A 229 21.39 -1.33 -6.27
C ALA A 229 19.90 -1.10 -6.54
N GLY A 230 19.42 0.14 -6.48
CA GLY A 230 18.05 0.50 -6.83
C GLY A 230 17.68 0.16 -8.26
N ALA A 231 18.55 0.51 -9.22
CA ALA A 231 18.34 0.18 -10.64
C ALA A 231 18.31 -1.34 -10.87
N ASN A 232 19.19 -2.09 -10.20
CA ASN A 232 19.21 -3.56 -10.25
C ASN A 232 17.90 -4.14 -9.68
N TYR A 233 17.44 -3.64 -8.53
CA TYR A 233 16.17 -4.05 -7.95
C TYR A 233 15.01 -3.87 -8.93
N LYS A 234 14.90 -2.69 -9.55
CA LYS A 234 13.87 -2.42 -10.55
C LYS A 234 13.95 -3.34 -11.76
N SER A 235 15.16 -3.65 -12.23
CA SER A 235 15.37 -4.54 -13.36
C SER A 235 14.92 -5.96 -13.09
N ILE A 236 15.14 -6.48 -11.88
CA ILE A 236 14.79 -7.86 -11.50
C ILE A 236 13.33 -7.95 -11.07
N GLU A 237 12.89 -7.02 -10.24
CA GLU A 237 11.61 -7.09 -9.57
C GLU A 237 10.47 -6.40 -10.35
N GLY A 238 10.80 -5.58 -11.36
CA GLY A 238 9.82 -4.86 -12.18
C GLY A 238 9.02 -3.79 -11.43
N ARG A 239 9.38 -3.50 -10.16
CA ARG A 239 8.68 -2.51 -9.32
C ARG A 239 9.46 -1.20 -9.25
N ASN A 240 8.74 -0.10 -9.09
CA ASN A 240 9.37 1.18 -8.80
C ASN A 240 9.94 1.17 -7.38
N TYR A 241 10.94 1.98 -7.15
CA TYR A 241 11.63 2.04 -5.86
C TYR A 241 11.93 3.49 -5.46
N HIS A 242 12.15 3.67 -4.17
CA HIS A 242 12.72 4.87 -3.57
C HIS A 242 13.83 4.42 -2.61
N SER A 243 15.07 4.83 -2.88
CA SER A 243 16.22 4.47 -2.08
C SER A 243 16.39 5.46 -0.92
N ILE A 244 16.68 4.97 0.26
CA ILE A 244 16.92 5.74 1.45
C ILE A 244 18.32 5.42 1.97
N LEU A 245 19.24 6.37 1.85
CA LEU A 245 20.56 6.30 2.46
C LEU A 245 20.50 6.95 3.84
N ALA A 246 20.47 6.14 4.89
CA ALA A 246 20.49 6.61 6.26
C ALA A 246 21.94 6.66 6.79
N ILE A 247 22.45 7.86 7.01
CA ILE A 247 23.77 8.09 7.58
C ILE A 247 23.57 8.43 9.05
N ILE A 248 24.05 7.56 9.92
CA ILE A 248 23.96 7.70 11.36
C ILE A 248 25.32 8.13 11.89
N CYS A 249 25.35 9.10 12.78
CA CYS A 249 26.58 9.65 13.34
C CYS A 249 26.39 10.07 14.81
N PRO A 250 27.46 10.27 15.56
CA PRO A 250 27.39 10.90 16.88
C PRO A 250 26.76 12.30 16.79
N LYS A 251 26.02 12.72 17.81
CA LYS A 251 25.28 13.98 17.82
C LYS A 251 26.15 15.20 17.54
N GLU A 252 27.37 15.21 18.12
CA GLU A 252 28.33 16.27 17.94
C GLU A 252 28.81 16.42 16.49
N MET A 253 28.67 15.37 15.70
CA MET A 253 29.08 15.34 14.29
C MET A 253 27.95 15.63 13.30
N LEU A 254 26.71 15.71 13.77
CA LEU A 254 25.51 15.83 12.92
C LEU A 254 25.58 17.02 11.94
N ASP A 255 25.89 18.20 12.47
CA ASP A 255 25.98 19.43 11.66
C ASP A 255 27.15 19.36 10.65
N ASN A 256 28.25 18.77 11.06
CA ASN A 256 29.44 18.61 10.21
C ASN A 256 29.15 17.64 9.05
N HIS A 257 28.48 16.52 9.33
CA HIS A 257 28.05 15.58 8.28
C HIS A 257 27.05 16.23 7.33
N THR A 258 26.05 16.94 7.86
CA THR A 258 25.04 17.65 7.05
C THR A 258 25.70 18.67 6.12
N LYS A 259 26.56 19.52 6.66
CA LYS A 259 27.31 20.51 5.89
C LYS A 259 28.20 19.85 4.82
N ARG A 260 28.89 18.78 5.18
CA ARG A 260 29.78 18.06 4.27
C ARG A 260 29.04 17.47 3.09
N ILE A 261 27.93 16.78 3.35
CA ILE A 261 27.12 16.11 2.32
C ILE A 261 26.47 17.14 1.40
N ASN A 262 25.88 18.21 1.95
CA ASN A 262 25.31 19.28 1.15
C ASN A 262 26.37 19.95 0.26
N THR A 263 27.52 20.30 0.81
CA THR A 263 28.63 20.88 0.03
C THR A 263 29.13 19.92 -1.07
N PHE A 264 29.12 18.61 -0.80
CA PHE A 264 29.50 17.62 -1.80
C PHE A 264 28.48 17.59 -2.95
N LEU A 265 27.18 17.52 -2.65
CA LEU A 265 26.11 17.50 -3.65
C LEU A 265 26.02 18.78 -4.48
N GLU A 266 26.29 19.95 -3.86
CA GLU A 266 26.37 21.23 -4.56
C GLU A 266 27.51 21.27 -5.58
N LYS A 267 28.67 20.68 -5.24
CA LYS A 267 29.85 20.61 -6.11
C LYS A 267 29.76 19.52 -7.18
N HIS A 268 28.96 18.49 -6.91
CA HIS A 268 28.82 17.28 -7.72
C HIS A 268 27.36 16.97 -7.96
N PRO A 269 26.62 17.82 -8.71
CA PRO A 269 25.19 17.63 -8.94
C PRO A 269 24.85 16.32 -9.67
N GLU A 270 25.83 15.73 -10.37
CA GLU A 270 25.70 14.42 -11.02
C GLU A 270 25.44 13.26 -10.06
N PHE A 271 25.75 13.41 -8.77
CA PHE A 271 25.47 12.43 -7.71
C PHE A 271 24.20 12.73 -6.90
N ASN A 272 23.49 13.82 -7.25
CA ASN A 272 22.19 14.11 -6.65
C ASN A 272 21.07 13.34 -7.36
N TYR A 273 21.05 12.03 -7.14
CA TYR A 273 20.07 11.13 -7.75
C TYR A 273 18.66 11.38 -7.20
N SER A 274 17.69 11.60 -8.08
CA SER A 274 16.30 11.89 -7.70
C SER A 274 15.56 10.71 -7.03
N ASP A 275 16.11 9.52 -7.17
CA ASP A 275 15.60 8.28 -6.58
C ASP A 275 16.23 7.95 -5.21
N ILE A 276 17.15 8.80 -4.72
CA ILE A 276 17.81 8.62 -3.42
C ILE A 276 17.44 9.75 -2.46
N GLU A 277 16.87 9.41 -1.33
CA GLU A 277 16.69 10.29 -0.17
C GLU A 277 17.84 10.07 0.82
N ILE A 278 18.60 11.11 1.13
CA ILE A 278 19.67 11.04 2.14
C ILE A 278 19.13 11.54 3.47
N LYS A 279 19.20 10.68 4.50
CA LYS A 279 18.83 11.02 5.88
C LYS A 279 20.06 11.00 6.77
N ILE A 280 20.33 12.12 7.41
CA ILE A 280 21.42 12.21 8.40
C ILE A 280 20.77 12.25 9.78
N ILE A 281 21.13 11.29 10.63
CA ILE A 281 20.43 11.01 11.89
C ILE A 281 21.46 10.91 13.01
N SER A 282 21.20 11.53 14.16
CA SER A 282 22.08 11.33 15.32
C SER A 282 21.80 9.97 15.97
N GLU A 283 22.85 9.31 16.46
CA GLU A 283 22.73 8.03 17.16
C GLU A 283 21.77 8.15 18.37
N GLU A 284 21.82 9.26 19.11
CA GLU A 284 20.98 9.48 20.27
C GLU A 284 19.48 9.61 19.93
N SER A 285 19.16 10.03 18.72
CA SER A 285 17.75 10.11 18.27
C SER A 285 17.13 8.75 17.96
N LEU A 286 17.94 7.69 17.90
CA LEU A 286 17.49 6.30 17.76
C LEU A 286 17.13 5.64 19.10
N VAL A 287 16.92 6.40 20.14
CA VAL A 287 16.42 5.91 21.43
C VAL A 287 14.90 5.97 21.43
N HIS A 288 14.27 5.05 22.15
CA HIS A 288 12.83 4.89 22.28
C HIS A 288 12.15 6.27 22.43
N PRO A 289 11.17 6.64 21.58
CA PRO A 289 10.27 7.72 21.95
C PRO A 289 9.50 7.27 23.19
N GLU A 290 9.69 7.97 24.30
CA GLU A 290 8.88 7.84 25.49
C GLU A 290 7.37 7.99 25.22
#